data_33951fbfe9fe9c7bd6ca13aba954df25
#
_entry.id   33951fbfe9fe9c7bd6ca13aba954df25
#
_cell.length_a   1.000
_cell.length_b   1.000
_cell.length_c   1.000
_cell.angle_alpha   90.00
_cell.angle_beta   90.00
_cell.angle_gamma   90.00
#
_symmetry.space_group_name_H-M   'P 1'
#
loop_
_entity.id
_entity.type
_entity.pdbx_description
1 polymer ?
#
loop_
_entity_poly.entity_id
_entity_poly.type
_entity_poly.pdbx_seq_one_letter_code
_entity_poly.pdbx_strand_id
1 'polypeptide(L)'
;MSAKCNYASCIGAVVMVACIAVATPRLFAASSTVRVGYPQPSGAMLPLWLVSEAKLDQKYGVPVQNIFISGAARMNQSMVAGDIDVASIGGAVVNTVLAGGDLVAVAVGVPTYGFSLYARPEVKDIASLHGKLVGIMSKGASSEHAVIALLQRHNLQPGKDVKFIYLGGVREVLAAIDRGIVSAGVLSSPTTLAARRMGQKELVNIASLNLPYMHSGVATRRLFTRQHPDSLKAYLRAYIAAIKIANEDAETSKRALARYLVTNDSATLDEAYQTFRGIFPRVPYVTEDYIKSVLTVSDNPKAASANPKDFFDNRFIKELEDTGFIKELYGQK
;
A
#
# COMPACT_ATOMS: atom_id res chain seq x y z
N MET A 1 44.69 12.47 -95.89
CA MET A 1 44.39 13.86 -95.54
C MET A 1 43.87 13.81 -94.12
N SER A 2 44.75 14.08 -93.26
CA SER A 2 44.80 15.04 -92.19
C SER A 2 43.55 15.10 -91.28
N ALA A 3 43.68 14.66 -90.06
CA ALA A 3 42.88 15.01 -89.01
C ALA A 3 43.62 15.11 -87.65
N LYS A 4 43.38 16.11 -86.97
CA LYS A 4 44.07 16.48 -85.75
C LYS A 4 43.33 15.91 -84.49
N CYS A 5 44.13 15.36 -83.60
CA CYS A 5 43.83 15.02 -82.27
C CYS A 5 43.61 16.23 -81.40
N ASN A 6 42.62 16.26 -80.51
CA ASN A 6 42.52 17.22 -79.45
C ASN A 6 42.22 16.51 -78.11
N TYR A 7 43.17 16.60 -77.22
CA TYR A 7 43.03 16.20 -75.80
C TYR A 7 42.09 17.16 -75.03
N ALA A 8 41.14 16.64 -74.34
CA ALA A 8 40.37 17.39 -73.37
C ALA A 8 40.44 16.72 -72.00
N SER A 9 40.85 17.48 -71.02
CA SER A 9 41.16 17.13 -69.65
C SER A 9 40.01 16.54 -68.88
N CYS A 10 40.24 15.45 -68.19
CA CYS A 10 39.36 14.93 -67.14
C CYS A 10 39.61 15.69 -65.87
N ILE A 11 38.66 16.51 -65.45
CA ILE A 11 38.60 17.07 -64.10
C ILE A 11 37.77 16.12 -63.23
N GLY A 12 38.43 15.39 -62.34
CA GLY A 12 37.78 14.55 -61.37
C GLY A 12 37.17 15.39 -60.24
N ALA A 13 35.85 15.39 -60.18
CA ALA A 13 35.14 15.96 -59.03
C ALA A 13 35.08 14.92 -57.91
N VAL A 14 35.83 15.18 -56.85
CA VAL A 14 35.73 14.42 -55.58
C VAL A 14 34.50 14.93 -54.82
N VAL A 15 33.42 14.13 -54.84
CA VAL A 15 32.25 14.39 -54.03
C VAL A 15 32.51 13.88 -52.61
N MET A 16 32.80 14.82 -51.70
CA MET A 16 32.91 14.56 -50.27
C MET A 16 31.50 14.39 -49.66
N VAL A 17 31.08 13.14 -49.42
CA VAL A 17 29.84 12.84 -48.71
C VAL A 17 30.06 13.11 -47.23
N ALA A 18 29.61 14.27 -46.73
CA ALA A 18 29.57 14.56 -45.31
C ALA A 18 28.42 13.72 -44.66
N CYS A 19 28.79 12.67 -43.92
CA CYS A 19 27.86 11.97 -43.06
C CYS A 19 27.44 12.88 -41.89
N ILE A 20 26.33 13.58 -42.03
CA ILE A 20 25.67 14.28 -40.93
C ILE A 20 25.04 13.18 -40.05
N ALA A 21 25.70 12.85 -38.93
CA ALA A 21 25.08 12.06 -37.87
C ALA A 21 23.93 12.84 -37.28
N VAL A 22 22.71 12.58 -37.73
CA VAL A 22 21.47 13.08 -37.12
C VAL A 22 21.36 12.36 -35.80
N ALA A 23 21.75 13.02 -34.71
CA ALA A 23 21.43 12.61 -33.35
C ALA A 23 19.90 12.64 -33.22
N THR A 24 19.24 11.50 -33.39
CA THR A 24 17.82 11.39 -33.10
C THR A 24 17.63 11.68 -31.61
N PRO A 25 16.85 12.73 -31.24
CA PRO A 25 16.51 12.92 -29.85
C PRO A 25 15.78 11.64 -29.41
N ARG A 26 16.34 10.97 -28.38
CA ARG A 26 15.57 9.93 -27.68
C ARG A 26 14.32 10.64 -27.15
N LEU A 27 13.18 10.44 -27.81
CA LEU A 27 11.88 10.70 -27.20
C LEU A 27 11.86 9.86 -25.92
N PHE A 28 12.06 10.52 -24.77
CA PHE A 28 11.65 9.97 -23.51
C PHE A 28 10.14 9.76 -23.64
N ALA A 29 9.70 8.52 -23.81
CA ALA A 29 8.30 8.19 -23.74
C ALA A 29 7.80 8.78 -22.41
N ALA A 30 6.83 9.69 -22.48
CA ALA A 30 6.24 10.27 -21.29
C ALA A 30 5.82 9.11 -20.39
N SER A 31 6.40 9.05 -19.19
CA SER A 31 6.06 8.00 -18.23
C SER A 31 4.55 8.05 -17.99
N SER A 32 3.85 6.97 -18.31
CA SER A 32 2.42 6.91 -18.07
C SER A 32 2.16 7.09 -16.57
N THR A 33 1.20 7.95 -16.22
CA THR A 33 0.81 8.19 -14.83
C THR A 33 0.39 6.90 -14.16
N VAL A 34 1.00 6.53 -13.04
CA VAL A 34 0.65 5.36 -12.24
C VAL A 34 -0.56 5.69 -11.36
N ARG A 35 -1.64 4.94 -11.52
CA ARG A 35 -2.86 5.07 -10.71
C ARG A 35 -2.67 4.31 -9.41
N VAL A 36 -2.62 5.06 -8.30
CA VAL A 36 -2.27 4.53 -6.98
C VAL A 36 -3.48 4.54 -6.05
N GLY A 37 -3.98 3.37 -5.70
CA GLY A 37 -5.18 3.20 -4.89
C GLY A 37 -4.91 3.13 -3.38
N TYR A 38 -5.84 3.67 -2.58
CA TYR A 38 -5.84 3.47 -1.12
C TYR A 38 -7.27 3.24 -0.60
N PRO A 39 -7.47 2.25 0.34
CA PRO A 39 -8.81 1.80 0.73
C PRO A 39 -9.40 2.52 1.94
N GLN A 40 -8.63 3.35 2.64
CA GLN A 40 -9.07 4.02 3.88
C GLN A 40 -8.28 5.30 4.15
N PRO A 41 -8.91 6.33 4.77
CA PRO A 41 -8.21 7.51 5.26
C PRO A 41 -7.62 7.21 6.65
N SER A 42 -6.40 6.67 6.68
CA SER A 42 -5.67 6.28 7.90
C SER A 42 -4.20 6.64 7.77
N GLY A 43 -3.55 6.95 8.89
CA GLY A 43 -2.11 7.20 8.94
C GLY A 43 -1.25 6.04 8.39
N ALA A 44 -1.81 4.82 8.33
CA ALA A 44 -1.15 3.67 7.68
C ALA A 44 -0.90 3.87 6.17
N MET A 45 -1.59 4.84 5.54
CA MET A 45 -1.43 5.18 4.11
C MET A 45 -0.39 6.28 3.88
N LEU A 46 0.19 6.83 4.94
CA LEU A 46 1.07 8.01 4.86
C LEU A 46 2.21 7.87 3.84
N PRO A 47 2.98 6.78 3.74
CA PRO A 47 4.03 6.68 2.73
C PRO A 47 3.51 6.79 1.29
N LEU A 48 2.33 6.23 1.00
CA LEU A 48 1.70 6.36 -0.32
C LEU A 48 1.39 7.81 -0.65
N TRP A 49 0.82 8.57 0.29
CA TRP A 49 0.46 9.98 0.08
C TRP A 49 1.69 10.87 -0.06
N LEU A 50 2.75 10.59 0.70
CA LEU A 50 4.01 11.32 0.63
C LEU A 50 4.72 11.18 -0.72
N VAL A 51 4.44 10.15 -1.50
CA VAL A 51 5.00 10.01 -2.85
C VAL A 51 4.67 11.27 -3.70
N SER A 52 3.44 11.75 -3.66
CA SER A 52 3.04 12.98 -4.37
C SER A 52 3.29 14.25 -3.54
N GLU A 53 2.97 14.24 -2.24
CA GLU A 53 3.05 15.44 -1.40
C GLU A 53 4.48 15.96 -1.22
N ALA A 54 5.46 15.06 -1.14
CA ALA A 54 6.88 15.41 -1.09
C ALA A 54 7.54 15.45 -2.48
N LYS A 55 6.75 15.43 -3.56
CA LYS A 55 7.22 15.46 -4.97
C LYS A 55 8.22 14.35 -5.30
N LEU A 56 8.12 13.22 -4.62
CA LEU A 56 8.99 12.07 -4.88
C LEU A 56 8.66 11.39 -6.21
N ASP A 57 7.42 11.46 -6.65
CA ASP A 57 6.96 11.04 -7.98
C ASP A 57 7.72 11.78 -9.08
N GLN A 58 7.88 13.09 -8.95
CA GLN A 58 8.67 13.91 -9.87
C GLN A 58 10.16 13.59 -9.77
N LYS A 59 10.69 13.48 -8.54
CA LYS A 59 12.10 13.18 -8.28
C LYS A 59 12.55 11.86 -8.92
N TYR A 60 11.69 10.85 -8.88
CA TYR A 60 11.99 9.51 -9.41
C TYR A 60 11.37 9.23 -10.78
N GLY A 61 10.77 10.22 -11.42
CA GLY A 61 10.26 10.14 -12.80
C GLY A 61 9.05 9.20 -12.96
N VAL A 62 8.18 9.14 -11.98
CA VAL A 62 6.99 8.28 -11.96
C VAL A 62 5.75 9.07 -11.53
N PRO A 63 5.15 9.87 -12.43
CA PRO A 63 3.93 10.63 -12.08
C PRO A 63 2.87 9.71 -11.49
N VAL A 64 2.25 10.11 -10.37
CA VAL A 64 1.23 9.32 -9.69
C VAL A 64 -0.10 10.06 -9.59
N GLN A 65 -1.19 9.30 -9.60
CA GLN A 65 -2.53 9.76 -9.29
C GLN A 65 -3.08 8.94 -8.13
N ASN A 66 -3.26 9.56 -6.96
CA ASN A 66 -3.83 8.90 -5.79
C ASN A 66 -5.35 8.82 -5.88
N ILE A 67 -5.92 7.62 -5.76
CA ILE A 67 -7.34 7.32 -5.95
C ILE A 67 -7.88 6.63 -4.69
N PHE A 68 -8.88 7.25 -4.06
CA PHE A 68 -9.58 6.66 -2.93
C PHE A 68 -10.70 5.73 -3.40
N ILE A 69 -10.67 4.48 -2.95
CA ILE A 69 -11.76 3.50 -3.16
C ILE A 69 -12.01 2.83 -1.81
N SER A 70 -13.13 3.15 -1.17
CA SER A 70 -13.43 2.64 0.17
C SER A 70 -13.54 1.12 0.22
N GLY A 71 -12.74 0.52 1.11
CA GLY A 71 -12.74 -0.91 1.40
C GLY A 71 -11.84 -1.74 0.48
N ALA A 72 -11.11 -2.69 1.09
CA ALA A 72 -10.13 -3.52 0.37
C ALA A 72 -10.75 -4.40 -0.72
N ALA A 73 -12.00 -4.86 -0.55
CA ALA A 73 -12.66 -5.70 -1.53
C ALA A 73 -12.87 -4.96 -2.87
N ARG A 74 -13.40 -3.73 -2.83
CA ARG A 74 -13.58 -2.89 -4.03
C ARG A 74 -12.24 -2.50 -4.64
N MET A 75 -11.25 -2.17 -3.80
CA MET A 75 -9.90 -1.87 -4.26
C MET A 75 -9.30 -3.05 -5.03
N ASN A 76 -9.39 -4.27 -4.52
CA ASN A 76 -8.90 -5.46 -5.20
C ASN A 76 -9.61 -5.71 -6.53
N GLN A 77 -10.94 -5.49 -6.59
CA GLN A 77 -11.70 -5.59 -7.84
C GLN A 77 -11.19 -4.59 -8.89
N SER A 78 -10.98 -3.33 -8.52
CA SER A 78 -10.43 -2.29 -9.41
C SER A 78 -9.00 -2.60 -9.87
N MET A 79 -8.18 -3.22 -9.01
CA MET A 79 -6.85 -3.69 -9.40
C MET A 79 -6.92 -4.83 -10.40
N VAL A 80 -7.76 -5.84 -10.16
CA VAL A 80 -7.94 -6.98 -11.08
C VAL A 80 -8.48 -6.52 -12.43
N ALA A 81 -9.42 -5.56 -12.45
CA ALA A 81 -9.96 -4.94 -13.66
C ALA A 81 -8.91 -4.10 -14.42
N GLY A 82 -7.86 -3.63 -13.75
CA GLY A 82 -6.82 -2.79 -14.34
C GLY A 82 -7.10 -1.30 -14.25
N ASP A 83 -8.09 -0.88 -13.46
CA ASP A 83 -8.39 0.54 -13.20
C ASP A 83 -7.36 1.17 -12.25
N ILE A 84 -6.75 0.37 -11.39
CA ILE A 84 -5.68 0.73 -10.46
C ILE A 84 -4.44 -0.10 -10.81
N ASP A 85 -3.29 0.57 -10.90
CA ASP A 85 -2.02 -0.06 -11.25
C ASP A 85 -1.28 -0.58 -10.00
N VAL A 86 -1.30 0.22 -8.94
CA VAL A 86 -0.67 -0.06 -7.65
C VAL A 86 -1.65 0.31 -6.55
N ALA A 87 -1.71 -0.45 -5.47
CA ALA A 87 -2.53 -0.06 -4.32
C ALA A 87 -1.84 -0.32 -2.97
N SER A 88 -2.16 0.54 -1.98
CA SER A 88 -1.80 0.27 -0.60
C SER A 88 -2.83 -0.64 0.04
N ILE A 89 -2.66 -1.93 -0.16
CA ILE A 89 -3.48 -2.98 0.47
C ILE A 89 -2.58 -3.96 1.23
N GLY A 90 -3.16 -4.62 2.21
CA GLY A 90 -2.45 -5.60 3.03
C GLY A 90 -2.85 -7.03 2.69
N GLY A 91 -3.09 -7.85 3.70
CA GLY A 91 -3.41 -9.27 3.57
C GLY A 91 -4.61 -9.61 2.69
N ALA A 92 -5.47 -8.65 2.37
CA ALA A 92 -6.58 -8.85 1.43
C ALA A 92 -6.11 -9.29 0.01
N VAL A 93 -4.87 -9.00 -0.35
CA VAL A 93 -4.24 -9.52 -1.58
C VAL A 93 -4.27 -11.04 -1.63
N VAL A 94 -3.99 -11.68 -0.50
CA VAL A 94 -3.90 -13.15 -0.38
C VAL A 94 -5.24 -13.80 -0.74
N ASN A 95 -6.34 -13.32 -0.17
CA ASN A 95 -7.66 -13.85 -0.46
C ASN A 95 -8.06 -13.66 -1.94
N THR A 96 -7.67 -12.55 -2.56
CA THR A 96 -7.90 -12.31 -3.98
C THR A 96 -7.13 -13.30 -4.86
N VAL A 97 -5.87 -13.59 -4.51
CA VAL A 97 -5.04 -14.58 -5.23
C VAL A 97 -5.59 -16.00 -5.04
N LEU A 98 -6.01 -16.38 -3.83
CA LEU A 98 -6.67 -17.67 -3.57
C LEU A 98 -7.95 -17.84 -4.38
N ALA A 99 -8.66 -16.76 -4.67
CA ALA A 99 -9.84 -16.73 -5.54
C ALA A 99 -9.50 -16.70 -7.05
N GLY A 100 -8.21 -16.69 -7.41
CA GLY A 100 -7.74 -16.72 -8.82
C GLY A 100 -7.39 -15.36 -9.39
N GLY A 101 -7.34 -14.29 -8.60
CA GLY A 101 -6.89 -12.96 -9.06
C GLY A 101 -5.38 -12.89 -9.26
N ASP A 102 -4.93 -12.19 -10.31
CA ASP A 102 -3.51 -12.03 -10.66
C ASP A 102 -2.86 -10.85 -9.91
N LEU A 103 -2.87 -10.89 -8.59
CA LEU A 103 -2.22 -9.89 -7.74
C LEU A 103 -0.95 -10.42 -7.08
N VAL A 104 -0.07 -9.50 -6.67
CA VAL A 104 1.16 -9.80 -5.94
C VAL A 104 1.53 -8.63 -5.03
N ALA A 105 1.95 -8.92 -3.80
CA ALA A 105 2.53 -7.93 -2.90
C ALA A 105 4.01 -7.72 -3.24
N VAL A 106 4.47 -6.46 -3.31
CA VAL A 106 5.85 -6.12 -3.69
C VAL A 106 6.59 -5.31 -2.62
N ALA A 107 5.89 -4.79 -1.63
CA ALA A 107 6.49 -4.16 -0.45
C ALA A 107 5.51 -4.16 0.72
N VAL A 108 6.01 -4.21 1.96
CA VAL A 108 5.22 -4.00 3.17
C VAL A 108 5.27 -2.52 3.58
N GLY A 109 4.16 -2.01 4.12
CA GLY A 109 4.12 -0.70 4.76
C GLY A 109 4.06 -0.84 6.29
N VAL A 110 2.94 -1.32 6.81
CA VAL A 110 2.75 -1.59 8.24
C VAL A 110 2.80 -3.11 8.45
N PRO A 111 3.82 -3.63 9.18
CA PRO A 111 4.08 -5.06 9.32
C PRO A 111 3.33 -5.75 10.46
N THR A 112 2.31 -5.11 11.01
CA THR A 112 1.42 -5.62 12.07
C THR A 112 0.00 -5.13 11.85
N TYR A 113 -0.98 -5.61 12.63
CA TYR A 113 -2.34 -5.05 12.57
C TYR A 113 -2.37 -3.61 13.07
N GLY A 114 -2.61 -2.64 12.20
CA GLY A 114 -2.68 -1.21 12.52
C GLY A 114 -4.05 -0.79 13.09
N PHE A 115 -4.62 -1.57 14.01
CA PHE A 115 -5.97 -1.40 14.55
C PHE A 115 -6.03 -1.46 16.07
N SER A 116 -7.10 -0.84 16.59
CA SER A 116 -7.62 -1.10 17.95
C SER A 116 -9.06 -1.57 17.88
N LEU A 117 -9.46 -2.41 18.82
CA LEU A 117 -10.85 -2.77 19.03
C LEU A 117 -11.48 -1.78 20.01
N TYR A 118 -12.41 -0.99 19.54
CA TYR A 118 -13.23 -0.08 20.34
C TYR A 118 -14.62 -0.65 20.58
N ALA A 119 -15.18 -0.35 21.73
CA ALA A 119 -16.50 -0.81 22.12
C ALA A 119 -17.28 0.28 22.85
N ARG A 120 -18.57 0.10 22.94
CA ARG A 120 -19.46 0.89 23.79
C ARG A 120 -19.06 0.75 25.25
N PRO A 121 -19.28 1.78 26.10
CA PRO A 121 -18.80 1.80 27.50
C PRO A 121 -19.28 0.61 28.35
N GLU A 122 -20.45 0.05 28.05
CA GLU A 122 -21.02 -1.10 28.77
C GLU A 122 -20.32 -2.43 28.46
N VAL A 123 -19.53 -2.53 27.40
CA VAL A 123 -18.73 -3.71 27.09
C VAL A 123 -17.44 -3.69 27.88
N LYS A 124 -17.31 -4.58 28.83
CA LYS A 124 -16.21 -4.54 29.83
C LYS A 124 -14.88 -5.04 29.29
N ASP A 125 -14.92 -6.13 28.51
CA ASP A 125 -13.75 -6.88 28.02
C ASP A 125 -14.10 -7.68 26.76
N ILE A 126 -13.12 -8.43 26.24
CA ILE A 126 -13.29 -9.27 25.05
C ILE A 126 -14.27 -10.41 25.29
N ALA A 127 -14.29 -11.01 26.48
CA ALA A 127 -15.22 -12.11 26.81
C ALA A 127 -16.68 -11.64 26.74
N SER A 128 -16.94 -10.40 27.10
CA SER A 128 -18.26 -9.75 27.02
C SER A 128 -18.79 -9.59 25.59
N LEU A 129 -17.99 -9.86 24.57
CA LEU A 129 -18.40 -9.87 23.16
C LEU A 129 -19.18 -11.14 22.77
N HIS A 130 -19.24 -12.16 23.63
CA HIS A 130 -20.04 -13.36 23.37
C HIS A 130 -21.49 -12.99 23.10
N GLY A 131 -22.06 -13.49 22.00
CA GLY A 131 -23.42 -13.18 21.54
C GLY A 131 -23.57 -11.78 20.91
N LYS A 132 -22.52 -10.97 20.85
CA LYS A 132 -22.58 -9.60 20.36
C LYS A 132 -22.23 -9.49 18.87
N LEU A 133 -22.58 -8.32 18.31
CA LEU A 133 -22.28 -7.93 16.94
C LEU A 133 -21.07 -6.99 16.91
N VAL A 134 -20.07 -7.31 16.09
CA VAL A 134 -18.85 -6.51 15.90
C VAL A 134 -18.81 -5.94 14.48
N GLY A 135 -18.55 -4.64 14.39
CA GLY A 135 -18.40 -3.91 13.13
C GLY A 135 -17.01 -4.10 12.51
N ILE A 136 -17.00 -4.46 11.24
CA ILE A 136 -15.79 -4.71 10.44
C ILE A 136 -15.93 -3.95 9.12
N MET A 137 -14.82 -3.55 8.49
CA MET A 137 -14.88 -2.80 7.23
C MET A 137 -15.32 -3.68 6.06
N SER A 138 -14.60 -4.77 5.80
CA SER A 138 -14.87 -5.64 4.64
C SER A 138 -14.50 -7.08 4.95
N LYS A 139 -15.23 -8.04 4.37
CA LYS A 139 -14.90 -9.46 4.44
C LYS A 139 -13.53 -9.72 3.77
N GLY A 140 -12.71 -10.57 4.37
CA GLY A 140 -11.37 -10.91 3.86
C GLY A 140 -10.34 -9.77 3.96
N ALA A 141 -10.68 -8.67 4.66
CA ALA A 141 -9.77 -7.54 4.84
C ALA A 141 -9.01 -7.62 6.16
N SER A 142 -7.97 -6.79 6.29
CA SER A 142 -7.14 -6.70 7.51
C SER A 142 -7.95 -6.47 8.78
N SER A 143 -9.08 -5.76 8.70
CA SER A 143 -9.97 -5.51 9.83
C SER A 143 -10.66 -6.78 10.34
N GLU A 144 -11.07 -7.67 9.45
CA GLU A 144 -11.66 -8.96 9.82
C GLU A 144 -10.58 -9.89 10.39
N HIS A 145 -9.44 -9.99 9.72
CA HIS A 145 -8.32 -10.81 10.17
C HIS A 145 -7.83 -10.40 11.56
N ALA A 146 -7.81 -9.09 11.86
CA ALA A 146 -7.44 -8.58 13.17
C ALA A 146 -8.40 -9.06 14.27
N VAL A 147 -9.71 -9.01 14.02
CA VAL A 147 -10.72 -9.48 14.99
C VAL A 147 -10.66 -11.00 15.12
N ILE A 148 -10.55 -11.74 14.02
CA ILE A 148 -10.43 -13.20 14.07
C ILE A 148 -9.23 -13.61 14.92
N ALA A 149 -8.04 -13.04 14.65
CA ALA A 149 -6.83 -13.33 15.40
C ALA A 149 -6.97 -12.98 16.90
N LEU A 150 -7.67 -11.88 17.22
CA LEU A 150 -7.93 -11.49 18.59
C LEU A 150 -8.91 -12.44 19.29
N LEU A 151 -10.04 -12.76 18.67
CA LEU A 151 -11.07 -13.64 19.24
C LEU A 151 -10.53 -15.06 19.49
N GLN A 152 -9.75 -15.62 18.55
CA GLN A 152 -9.12 -16.92 18.70
C GLN A 152 -8.19 -16.99 19.93
N ARG A 153 -7.47 -15.90 20.23
CA ARG A 153 -6.61 -15.80 21.44
C ARG A 153 -7.40 -15.78 22.74
N HIS A 154 -8.68 -15.43 22.67
CA HIS A 154 -9.61 -15.40 23.81
C HIS A 154 -10.59 -16.57 23.80
N ASN A 155 -10.32 -17.62 23.01
CA ASN A 155 -11.16 -18.82 22.86
C ASN A 155 -12.61 -18.51 22.44
N LEU A 156 -12.82 -17.42 21.69
CA LEU A 156 -14.10 -17.07 21.07
C LEU A 156 -14.07 -17.46 19.59
N GLN A 157 -15.14 -18.12 19.14
CA GLN A 157 -15.28 -18.56 17.75
C GLN A 157 -15.86 -17.45 16.88
N PRO A 158 -15.11 -16.91 15.90
CA PRO A 158 -15.61 -15.93 14.95
C PRO A 158 -16.82 -16.48 14.17
N GLY A 159 -17.85 -15.65 14.00
CA GLY A 159 -19.08 -16.02 13.30
C GLY A 159 -20.08 -16.86 14.12
N LYS A 160 -19.64 -17.56 15.16
CA LYS A 160 -20.49 -18.34 16.08
C LYS A 160 -20.71 -17.59 17.38
N ASP A 161 -19.65 -17.38 18.16
CA ASP A 161 -19.73 -16.70 19.46
C ASP A 161 -19.80 -15.18 19.30
N VAL A 162 -19.18 -14.64 18.26
CA VAL A 162 -19.19 -13.20 17.92
C VAL A 162 -19.57 -13.04 16.45
N LYS A 163 -20.66 -12.34 16.18
CA LYS A 163 -21.15 -12.11 14.83
C LYS A 163 -20.52 -10.85 14.23
N PHE A 164 -20.37 -10.84 12.91
CA PHE A 164 -19.79 -9.71 12.18
C PHE A 164 -20.81 -9.01 11.28
N ILE A 165 -20.66 -7.68 11.16
CA ILE A 165 -21.35 -6.88 10.14
C ILE A 165 -20.29 -6.07 9.36
N TYR A 166 -20.41 -6.05 8.04
CA TYR A 166 -19.46 -5.38 7.14
C TYR A 166 -20.01 -4.02 6.74
N LEU A 167 -19.32 -2.94 7.14
CA LEU A 167 -19.82 -1.57 7.08
C LEU A 167 -19.13 -0.71 6.02
N GLY A 168 -18.13 -1.25 5.33
CA GLY A 168 -17.46 -0.60 4.20
C GLY A 168 -16.23 0.23 4.57
N GLY A 169 -16.27 0.99 5.66
CA GLY A 169 -15.19 1.90 6.05
C GLY A 169 -15.04 2.10 7.56
N VAL A 170 -13.91 2.68 7.97
CA VAL A 170 -13.59 2.90 9.39
C VAL A 170 -14.52 3.93 10.05
N ARG A 171 -14.98 4.93 9.29
CA ARG A 171 -15.92 5.96 9.79
C ARG A 171 -17.31 5.38 10.01
N GLU A 172 -17.73 4.51 9.13
CA GLU A 172 -19.00 3.78 9.21
C GLU A 172 -19.02 2.82 10.40
N VAL A 173 -17.88 2.18 10.70
CA VAL A 173 -17.72 1.34 11.90
C VAL A 173 -17.85 2.19 13.16
N LEU A 174 -17.20 3.35 13.26
CA LEU A 174 -17.35 4.25 14.41
C LEU A 174 -18.79 4.72 14.58
N ALA A 175 -19.43 5.14 13.50
CA ALA A 175 -20.83 5.57 13.53
C ALA A 175 -21.78 4.45 13.98
N ALA A 176 -21.51 3.21 13.61
CA ALA A 176 -22.30 2.05 14.05
C ALA A 176 -22.11 1.74 15.54
N ILE A 177 -20.88 1.90 16.09
CA ILE A 177 -20.63 1.79 17.53
C ILE A 177 -21.43 2.88 18.28
N ASP A 178 -21.30 4.11 17.85
CA ASP A 178 -21.93 5.28 18.48
C ASP A 178 -23.45 5.17 18.52
N ARG A 179 -24.07 4.72 17.42
CA ARG A 179 -25.51 4.49 17.31
C ARG A 179 -26.01 3.20 17.99
N GLY A 180 -25.11 2.39 18.54
CA GLY A 180 -25.47 1.11 19.16
C GLY A 180 -25.89 0.01 18.18
N ILE A 181 -25.62 0.15 16.90
CA ILE A 181 -25.86 -0.89 15.88
C ILE A 181 -24.95 -2.08 16.13
N VAL A 182 -23.72 -1.82 16.55
CA VAL A 182 -22.75 -2.83 16.96
C VAL A 182 -22.25 -2.56 18.38
N SER A 183 -21.86 -3.61 19.09
CA SER A 183 -21.32 -3.49 20.45
C SER A 183 -19.86 -3.08 20.48
N ALA A 184 -19.12 -3.44 19.44
CA ALA A 184 -17.71 -3.10 19.26
C ALA A 184 -17.36 -3.03 17.78
N GLY A 185 -16.19 -2.49 17.45
CA GLY A 185 -15.70 -2.45 16.08
C GLY A 185 -14.24 -2.11 15.99
N VAL A 186 -13.65 -2.42 14.86
CA VAL A 186 -12.22 -2.20 14.57
C VAL A 186 -12.01 -0.81 14.03
N LEU A 187 -11.18 -0.04 14.67
CA LEU A 187 -10.82 1.33 14.27
C LEU A 187 -9.32 1.47 14.06
N SER A 188 -8.94 2.32 13.12
CA SER A 188 -7.55 2.74 12.87
C SER A 188 -7.39 4.23 13.17
N SER A 189 -6.20 4.65 13.57
CA SER A 189 -5.89 6.08 13.78
C SER A 189 -6.03 6.87 12.47
N PRO A 190 -6.62 8.08 12.50
CA PRO A 190 -7.01 8.84 13.70
C PRO A 190 -8.46 8.61 14.19
N THR A 191 -9.24 7.69 13.60
CA THR A 191 -10.62 7.44 14.01
C THR A 191 -10.71 6.96 15.47
N THR A 192 -9.64 6.34 15.98
CA THR A 192 -9.45 6.01 17.39
C THR A 192 -9.56 7.23 18.32
N LEU A 193 -8.97 8.37 17.94
CA LEU A 193 -9.13 9.62 18.70
C LEU A 193 -10.58 10.10 18.71
N ALA A 194 -11.26 10.03 17.57
CA ALA A 194 -12.69 10.39 17.50
C ALA A 194 -13.52 9.48 18.40
N ALA A 195 -13.26 8.17 18.41
CA ALA A 195 -13.95 7.23 19.30
C ALA A 195 -13.75 7.59 20.77
N ARG A 196 -12.53 7.92 21.20
CA ARG A 196 -12.27 8.37 22.59
C ARG A 196 -13.01 9.66 22.93
N ARG A 197 -13.04 10.65 22.01
CA ARG A 197 -13.79 11.90 22.19
C ARG A 197 -15.31 11.68 22.30
N MET A 198 -15.83 10.60 21.70
CA MET A 198 -17.23 10.18 21.81
C MET A 198 -17.51 9.29 23.03
N GLY A 199 -16.52 9.07 23.90
CA GLY A 199 -16.67 8.24 25.09
C GLY A 199 -16.62 6.73 24.84
N GLN A 200 -16.25 6.29 23.64
CA GLN A 200 -16.08 4.86 23.37
C GLN A 200 -14.81 4.33 24.05
N LYS A 201 -14.86 3.07 24.49
CA LYS A 201 -13.77 2.42 25.22
C LYS A 201 -12.86 1.63 24.30
N GLU A 202 -11.55 1.83 24.37
CA GLU A 202 -10.59 0.94 23.77
C GLU A 202 -10.48 -0.34 24.60
N LEU A 203 -10.88 -1.49 24.03
CA LEU A 203 -10.75 -2.78 24.69
C LEU A 203 -9.35 -3.35 24.52
N VAL A 204 -8.80 -3.23 23.31
CA VAL A 204 -7.45 -3.73 22.97
C VAL A 204 -6.84 -2.89 21.87
N ASN A 205 -5.61 -2.46 22.06
CA ASN A 205 -4.74 -2.02 20.98
C ASN A 205 -4.13 -3.27 20.30
N ILE A 206 -4.70 -3.69 19.17
CA ILE A 206 -4.25 -4.90 18.46
C ILE A 206 -2.85 -4.70 17.90
N ALA A 207 -2.50 -3.46 17.52
CA ALA A 207 -1.16 -3.14 17.02
C ALA A 207 -0.06 -3.44 18.06
N SER A 208 -0.34 -3.21 19.35
CA SER A 208 0.62 -3.47 20.43
C SER A 208 0.90 -4.96 20.67
N LEU A 209 0.09 -5.85 20.12
CA LEU A 209 0.31 -7.30 20.18
C LEU A 209 1.46 -7.75 19.26
N ASN A 210 1.95 -6.88 18.39
CA ASN A 210 3.06 -7.11 17.45
C ASN A 210 2.91 -8.41 16.64
N LEU A 211 1.68 -8.76 16.27
CA LEU A 211 1.41 -9.94 15.47
C LEU A 211 1.91 -9.70 14.04
N PRO A 212 2.74 -10.60 13.49
CA PRO A 212 3.19 -10.47 12.11
C PRO A 212 1.99 -10.42 11.17
N TYR A 213 1.87 -9.33 10.41
CA TYR A 213 0.78 -9.16 9.46
C TYR A 213 1.10 -8.04 8.47
N MET A 214 0.75 -8.20 7.22
CA MET A 214 0.82 -7.12 6.25
C MET A 214 -0.47 -6.28 6.32
N HIS A 215 -0.51 -5.25 7.17
CA HIS A 215 -1.67 -4.36 7.28
C HIS A 215 -1.82 -3.44 6.07
N SER A 216 -0.72 -2.82 5.66
CA SER A 216 -0.61 -2.02 4.45
C SER A 216 0.69 -2.34 3.72
N GLY A 217 0.78 -1.95 2.47
CA GLY A 217 1.98 -2.14 1.66
C GLY A 217 1.69 -1.83 0.20
N VAL A 218 2.55 -2.25 -0.68
CA VAL A 218 2.40 -2.05 -2.13
C VAL A 218 2.04 -3.38 -2.76
N ALA A 219 0.88 -3.42 -3.41
CA ALA A 219 0.48 -4.54 -4.25
C ALA A 219 0.16 -4.08 -5.67
N THR A 220 0.30 -4.98 -6.61
CA THR A 220 0.05 -4.73 -8.04
C THR A 220 -0.37 -6.02 -8.74
N ARG A 221 -0.72 -5.94 -10.02
CA ARG A 221 -0.92 -7.12 -10.87
C ARG A 221 0.44 -7.71 -11.29
N ARG A 222 0.55 -9.04 -11.35
CA ARG A 222 1.75 -9.68 -11.92
C ARG A 222 1.98 -9.25 -13.38
N LEU A 223 0.91 -8.99 -14.13
CA LEU A 223 1.03 -8.44 -15.48
C LEU A 223 1.74 -7.08 -15.47
N PHE A 224 1.41 -6.20 -14.52
CA PHE A 224 2.05 -4.89 -14.39
C PHE A 224 3.55 -5.01 -14.06
N THR A 225 3.95 -5.98 -13.22
CA THR A 225 5.39 -6.22 -12.92
C THR A 225 6.18 -6.64 -14.15
N ARG A 226 5.54 -7.28 -15.14
CA ARG A 226 6.18 -7.71 -16.39
C ARG A 226 6.18 -6.63 -17.47
N GLN A 227 5.08 -5.88 -17.59
CA GLN A 227 4.91 -4.87 -18.66
C GLN A 227 5.51 -3.51 -18.31
N HIS A 228 5.54 -3.15 -17.02
CA HIS A 228 5.97 -1.85 -16.53
C HIS A 228 6.98 -1.95 -15.36
N PRO A 229 8.06 -2.80 -15.49
CA PRO A 229 8.99 -3.04 -14.38
C PRO A 229 9.72 -1.76 -13.95
N ASP A 230 10.05 -0.87 -14.89
CA ASP A 230 10.77 0.37 -14.60
C ASP A 230 9.86 1.39 -13.88
N SER A 231 8.59 1.50 -14.27
CA SER A 231 7.61 2.33 -13.57
C SER A 231 7.39 1.83 -12.14
N LEU A 232 7.26 0.52 -11.95
CA LEU A 232 7.13 -0.08 -10.61
C LEU A 232 8.38 0.17 -9.76
N LYS A 233 9.56 0.02 -10.34
CA LYS A 233 10.84 0.27 -9.66
C LYS A 233 10.99 1.73 -9.26
N ALA A 234 10.64 2.66 -10.15
CA ALA A 234 10.62 4.10 -9.86
C ALA A 234 9.63 4.44 -8.74
N TYR A 235 8.43 3.84 -8.77
CA TYR A 235 7.44 3.99 -7.70
C TYR A 235 7.96 3.45 -6.36
N LEU A 236 8.60 2.29 -6.33
CA LEU A 236 9.16 1.71 -5.10
C LEU A 236 10.31 2.55 -4.54
N ARG A 237 11.14 3.18 -5.39
CA ARG A 237 12.12 4.19 -4.94
C ARG A 237 11.44 5.37 -4.24
N ALA A 238 10.40 5.92 -4.86
CA ALA A 238 9.61 6.99 -4.28
C ALA A 238 8.94 6.56 -2.96
N TYR A 239 8.39 5.35 -2.91
CA TYR A 239 7.73 4.80 -1.73
C TYR A 239 8.70 4.58 -0.55
N ILE A 240 9.92 4.05 -0.81
CA ILE A 240 10.94 3.88 0.24
C ILE A 240 11.45 5.24 0.74
N ALA A 241 11.62 6.22 -0.15
CA ALA A 241 11.95 7.59 0.25
C ALA A 241 10.82 8.23 1.08
N ALA A 242 9.57 7.93 0.74
CA ALA A 242 8.40 8.36 1.51
C ALA A 242 8.34 7.69 2.89
N ILE A 243 8.74 6.43 3.03
CA ILE A 243 8.89 5.76 4.33
C ILE A 243 9.89 6.52 5.23
N LYS A 244 11.01 6.96 4.66
CA LYS A 244 11.97 7.77 5.42
C LYS A 244 11.35 9.05 5.95
N ILE A 245 10.65 9.82 5.09
CA ILE A 245 9.95 11.04 5.48
C ILE A 245 8.88 10.74 6.54
N ALA A 246 8.08 9.69 6.36
CA ALA A 246 7.05 9.28 7.31
C ALA A 246 7.62 9.00 8.71
N ASN A 247 8.82 8.45 8.79
CA ASN A 247 9.47 8.14 10.07
C ASN A 247 10.22 9.33 10.69
N GLU A 248 10.77 10.25 9.87
CA GLU A 248 11.77 11.22 10.33
C GLU A 248 11.30 12.69 10.22
N ASP A 249 10.35 13.01 9.33
CA ASP A 249 9.87 14.39 9.08
C ASP A 249 8.39 14.54 9.46
N ALA A 250 8.16 14.99 10.68
CA ALA A 250 6.81 15.20 11.23
C ALA A 250 6.04 16.30 10.49
N GLU A 251 6.71 17.36 10.05
CA GLU A 251 6.05 18.51 9.44
C GLU A 251 5.51 18.17 8.06
N THR A 252 6.34 17.59 7.20
CA THR A 252 5.92 17.13 5.87
C THR A 252 4.86 16.03 5.98
N SER A 253 5.00 15.12 6.94
CA SER A 253 4.03 14.06 7.20
C SER A 253 2.67 14.60 7.62
N LYS A 254 2.61 15.56 8.54
CA LYS A 254 1.35 16.17 8.98
C LYS A 254 0.68 17.00 7.89
N ARG A 255 1.43 17.67 7.01
CA ARG A 255 0.84 18.34 5.82
C ARG A 255 0.14 17.33 4.89
N ALA A 256 0.79 16.19 4.61
CA ALA A 256 0.17 15.12 3.84
C ALA A 256 -1.08 14.57 4.54
N LEU A 257 -1.00 14.29 5.84
CA LEU A 257 -2.14 13.85 6.64
C LEU A 257 -3.29 14.85 6.61
N ALA A 258 -3.03 16.14 6.76
CA ALA A 258 -4.05 17.19 6.73
C ALA A 258 -4.86 17.16 5.43
N ARG A 259 -4.16 17.02 4.31
CA ARG A 259 -4.79 16.95 2.98
C ARG A 259 -5.66 15.70 2.81
N TYR A 260 -5.14 14.52 3.11
CA TYR A 260 -5.83 13.26 2.81
C TYR A 260 -6.85 12.84 3.86
N LEU A 261 -6.69 13.28 5.12
CA LEU A 261 -7.71 13.12 6.16
C LEU A 261 -8.76 14.21 6.12
N VAL A 262 -8.52 15.27 5.33
CA VAL A 262 -9.40 16.45 5.19
C VAL A 262 -9.66 17.08 6.57
N THR A 263 -8.59 17.42 7.30
CA THR A 263 -8.67 18.02 8.63
C THR A 263 -7.48 18.93 8.93
N ASN A 264 -7.72 19.99 9.72
CA ASN A 264 -6.67 20.83 10.28
C ASN A 264 -6.59 20.72 11.82
N ASP A 265 -7.32 19.77 12.43
CA ASP A 265 -7.25 19.52 13.88
C ASP A 265 -5.89 18.94 14.25
N SER A 266 -5.07 19.72 14.94
CA SER A 266 -3.69 19.33 15.28
C SER A 266 -3.63 18.03 16.07
N ALA A 267 -4.57 17.81 17.01
CA ALA A 267 -4.62 16.58 17.79
C ALA A 267 -4.90 15.35 16.91
N THR A 268 -5.75 15.48 15.89
CA THR A 268 -6.02 14.42 14.92
C THR A 268 -4.79 14.12 14.07
N LEU A 269 -4.07 15.15 13.63
CA LEU A 269 -2.85 15.01 12.83
C LEU A 269 -1.71 14.39 13.67
N ASP A 270 -1.58 14.83 14.94
CA ASP A 270 -0.62 14.29 15.88
C ASP A 270 -0.89 12.81 16.16
N GLU A 271 -2.13 12.45 16.45
CA GLU A 271 -2.54 11.06 16.65
C GLU A 271 -2.22 10.18 15.44
N ALA A 272 -2.59 10.64 14.24
CA ALA A 272 -2.34 9.90 13.01
C ALA A 272 -0.84 9.70 12.75
N TYR A 273 -0.03 10.73 12.98
CA TYR A 273 1.41 10.66 12.81
C TYR A 273 2.08 9.77 13.86
N GLN A 274 1.82 10.02 15.15
CA GLN A 274 2.48 9.30 16.23
C GLN A 274 2.15 7.81 16.27
N THR A 275 0.92 7.43 15.87
CA THR A 275 0.51 6.02 15.82
C THR A 275 1.36 5.21 14.83
N PHE A 276 1.75 5.80 13.71
CA PHE A 276 2.45 5.06 12.63
C PHE A 276 3.93 5.43 12.48
N ARG A 277 4.39 6.50 13.14
CA ARG A 277 5.79 6.90 13.13
C ARG A 277 6.68 5.77 13.66
N GLY A 278 7.71 5.42 12.90
CA GLY A 278 8.67 4.39 13.27
C GLY A 278 8.21 2.94 13.05
N ILE A 279 6.94 2.74 12.63
CA ILE A 279 6.43 1.39 12.31
C ILE A 279 6.83 0.97 10.88
N PHE A 280 6.93 1.92 9.96
CA PHE A 280 7.28 1.62 8.57
C PHE A 280 8.74 1.14 8.46
N PRO A 281 8.98 -0.07 7.91
CA PRO A 281 10.32 -0.64 7.84
C PRO A 281 11.18 0.09 6.80
N ARG A 282 12.46 0.32 7.12
CA ARG A 282 13.42 0.96 6.19
C ARG A 282 13.62 0.15 4.92
N VAL A 283 13.66 -1.16 5.04
CA VAL A 283 13.69 -2.11 3.92
C VAL A 283 12.38 -2.88 3.94
N PRO A 284 11.44 -2.58 3.04
CA PRO A 284 10.06 -3.04 3.15
C PRO A 284 9.83 -4.44 2.51
N TYR A 285 10.61 -5.44 2.87
CA TYR A 285 10.41 -6.81 2.43
C TYR A 285 9.10 -7.40 2.94
N VAL A 286 8.38 -8.08 2.07
CA VAL A 286 7.26 -8.95 2.47
C VAL A 286 7.83 -10.27 2.95
N THR A 287 7.43 -10.74 4.14
CA THR A 287 7.89 -12.02 4.70
C THR A 287 6.83 -13.11 4.59
N GLU A 288 7.26 -14.36 4.59
CA GLU A 288 6.34 -15.49 4.63
C GLU A 288 5.42 -15.45 5.84
N ASP A 289 5.89 -14.95 6.99
CA ASP A 289 5.09 -14.92 8.22
C ASP A 289 3.91 -13.96 8.13
N TYR A 290 4.05 -12.84 7.38
CA TYR A 290 2.90 -11.97 7.10
C TYR A 290 1.83 -12.68 6.28
N ILE A 291 2.24 -13.48 5.32
CA ILE A 291 1.32 -14.25 4.46
C ILE A 291 0.70 -15.42 5.23
N LYS A 292 1.51 -16.17 6.00
CA LYS A 292 1.02 -17.28 6.85
C LYS A 292 -0.07 -16.81 7.83
N SER A 293 0.09 -15.61 8.41
CA SER A 293 -0.92 -15.03 9.29
C SER A 293 -2.27 -14.83 8.59
N VAL A 294 -2.26 -14.45 7.30
CA VAL A 294 -3.49 -14.35 6.51
C VAL A 294 -4.06 -15.72 6.17
N LEU A 295 -3.22 -16.64 5.74
CA LEU A 295 -3.63 -18.01 5.38
C LEU A 295 -4.28 -18.73 6.56
N THR A 296 -3.77 -18.51 7.78
CA THR A 296 -4.29 -19.14 9.01
C THR A 296 -5.71 -18.68 9.35
N VAL A 297 -6.10 -17.46 9.01
CA VAL A 297 -7.43 -16.89 9.31
C VAL A 297 -8.37 -16.89 8.10
N SER A 298 -7.90 -17.32 6.95
CA SER A 298 -8.68 -17.35 5.70
C SER A 298 -9.72 -18.48 5.73
N ASP A 299 -10.94 -18.18 5.33
CA ASP A 299 -12.02 -19.18 5.12
C ASP A 299 -11.94 -19.88 3.76
N ASN A 300 -10.96 -19.53 2.92
CA ASN A 300 -10.76 -20.16 1.62
C ASN A 300 -10.11 -21.56 1.78
N PRO A 301 -10.72 -22.64 1.27
CA PRO A 301 -10.18 -23.99 1.43
C PRO A 301 -8.78 -24.18 0.82
N LYS A 302 -8.40 -23.38 -0.18
CA LYS A 302 -7.05 -23.41 -0.76
C LYS A 302 -5.97 -22.85 0.17
N ALA A 303 -6.34 -22.13 1.23
CA ALA A 303 -5.38 -21.52 2.14
C ALA A 303 -4.51 -22.58 2.86
N ALA A 304 -5.09 -23.73 3.22
CA ALA A 304 -4.40 -24.79 3.95
C ALA A 304 -3.21 -25.41 3.18
N SER A 305 -3.26 -25.40 1.85
CA SER A 305 -2.21 -25.97 0.98
C SER A 305 -1.42 -24.90 0.20
N ALA A 306 -1.70 -23.63 0.40
CA ALA A 306 -1.06 -22.55 -0.33
C ALA A 306 0.40 -22.34 0.11
N ASN A 307 1.30 -22.16 -0.87
CA ASN A 307 2.69 -21.79 -0.56
C ASN A 307 2.76 -20.26 -0.34
N PRO A 308 3.19 -19.78 0.85
CA PRO A 308 3.29 -18.35 1.13
C PRO A 308 4.10 -17.54 0.11
N LYS A 309 5.09 -18.14 -0.52
CA LYS A 309 5.94 -17.50 -1.54
C LYS A 309 5.19 -17.13 -2.82
N ASP A 310 4.02 -17.71 -3.05
CA ASP A 310 3.23 -17.40 -4.25
C ASP A 310 2.50 -16.06 -4.17
N PHE A 311 2.50 -15.37 -3.02
CA PHE A 311 1.71 -14.15 -2.80
C PHE A 311 2.54 -12.87 -2.83
N PHE A 312 3.86 -12.94 -2.89
CA PHE A 312 4.71 -11.75 -2.92
C PHE A 312 5.89 -11.88 -3.90
N ASP A 313 6.47 -10.74 -4.25
CA ASP A 313 7.62 -10.64 -5.13
C ASP A 313 8.59 -9.57 -4.59
N ASN A 314 9.62 -10.02 -3.91
CA ASN A 314 10.63 -9.15 -3.30
C ASN A 314 11.77 -8.75 -4.26
N ARG A 315 11.76 -9.19 -5.53
CA ARG A 315 12.87 -8.94 -6.47
C ARG A 315 13.18 -7.45 -6.64
N PHE A 316 12.13 -6.62 -6.66
CA PHE A 316 12.30 -5.17 -6.82
C PHE A 316 12.94 -4.52 -5.60
N ILE A 317 12.55 -4.91 -4.38
CA ILE A 317 13.15 -4.39 -3.14
C ILE A 317 14.60 -4.88 -3.04
N LYS A 318 14.84 -6.16 -3.35
CA LYS A 318 16.20 -6.72 -3.35
C LYS A 318 17.12 -5.99 -4.33
N GLU A 319 16.66 -5.70 -5.54
CA GLU A 319 17.44 -4.93 -6.51
C GLU A 319 17.77 -3.51 -5.99
N LEU A 320 16.81 -2.83 -5.34
CA LEU A 320 17.04 -1.51 -4.75
C LEU A 320 18.02 -1.56 -3.57
N GLU A 321 18.04 -2.63 -2.81
CA GLU A 321 19.02 -2.87 -1.74
C GLU A 321 20.40 -3.20 -2.32
N ASP A 322 20.48 -4.16 -3.25
CA ASP A 322 21.74 -4.62 -3.88
C ASP A 322 22.44 -3.49 -4.64
N THR A 323 21.68 -2.58 -5.28
CA THR A 323 22.23 -1.39 -5.96
C THR A 323 22.68 -0.28 -5.02
N GLY A 324 22.52 -0.45 -3.69
CA GLY A 324 22.92 0.53 -2.70
C GLY A 324 21.95 1.68 -2.49
N PHE A 325 20.84 1.76 -3.24
CA PHE A 325 19.86 2.86 -3.15
C PHE A 325 19.35 3.08 -1.73
N ILE A 326 18.97 2.01 -1.02
CA ILE A 326 18.43 2.10 0.33
C ILE A 326 19.52 2.57 1.32
N LYS A 327 20.72 2.03 1.18
CA LYS A 327 21.89 2.40 2.00
C LYS A 327 22.23 3.89 1.85
N GLU A 328 22.30 4.37 0.60
CA GLU A 328 22.55 5.79 0.28
C GLU A 328 21.44 6.69 0.85
N LEU A 329 20.18 6.32 0.67
CA LEU A 329 19.02 7.07 1.15
C LEU A 329 19.06 7.32 2.67
N TYR A 330 19.52 6.35 3.45
CA TYR A 330 19.63 6.44 4.91
C TYR A 330 21.01 6.90 5.41
N GLY A 331 21.92 7.31 4.53
CA GLY A 331 23.23 7.86 4.89
C GLY A 331 24.18 6.83 5.52
N GLN A 332 23.96 5.55 5.31
CA GLN A 332 24.86 4.49 5.75
C GLN A 332 25.95 4.30 4.68
N LYS A 333 27.20 4.58 5.04
CA LYS A 333 28.37 4.36 4.17
C LYS A 333 28.77 2.87 4.13
#